data_92847d5cc31ec5e7a083baa4f27031c9
#
_entry.id   92847d5cc31ec5e7a083baa4f27031c9
#
_cell.length_a   1.000
_cell.length_b   1.000
_cell.length_c   1.000
_cell.angle_alpha   90.00
_cell.angle_beta   90.00
_cell.angle_gamma   90.00
#
_symmetry.space_group_name_H-M   'P 1'
#
loop_
_entity.id
_entity.type
_entity.pdbx_description
1 polymer ?
#
loop_
_entity_poly.entity_id
_entity_poly.type
_entity_poly.pdbx_seq_one_letter_code
_entity_poly.pdbx_strand_id
1 'polypeptide(L)'
;MISGIKKPSVLFLVFLFIFLTVFAGCTEEKITTGEDFSFTALDGETKHLNDFYGKVIVLDCMAVNCQPCMFQMFELKKISENYSKNDVTILSIDVWVSSGETVSMLQDTIDAFKNQVNMTLDWTFGLDDLQGTIQNTYASAGVPTLYIFDKKGNIYYSHVGYEDYLIIASKLDMVLSQG
;
A
#
# COMPACT_ATOMS: atom_id res chain seq x y z
N MET A 1 -14.14 -30.13 68.57
CA MET A 1 -14.50 -28.83 68.03
C MET A 1 -14.02 -28.82 66.57
N ILE A 2 -14.92 -29.06 65.62
CA ILE A 2 -14.61 -29.07 64.20
C ILE A 2 -15.25 -27.86 63.58
N SER A 3 -14.42 -26.87 63.26
CA SER A 3 -14.80 -25.61 62.67
C SER A 3 -15.24 -25.81 61.20
N GLY A 4 -16.42 -25.29 60.88
CA GLY A 4 -17.07 -25.47 59.59
C GLY A 4 -16.35 -24.80 58.43
N ILE A 5 -16.12 -25.59 57.39
CA ILE A 5 -15.70 -25.13 56.06
C ILE A 5 -16.90 -24.47 55.39
N LYS A 6 -16.86 -23.14 55.27
CA LYS A 6 -17.85 -22.40 54.51
C LYS A 6 -17.68 -22.72 53.01
N LYS A 7 -18.70 -23.38 52.42
CA LYS A 7 -18.77 -23.62 50.96
C LYS A 7 -18.83 -22.25 50.25
N PRO A 8 -18.02 -22.03 49.21
CA PRO A 8 -18.12 -20.81 48.43
C PRO A 8 -19.48 -20.73 47.74
N SER A 9 -20.09 -19.57 47.79
CA SER A 9 -21.42 -19.34 47.22
C SER A 9 -21.40 -19.59 45.71
N VAL A 10 -22.39 -20.34 45.23
CA VAL A 10 -22.58 -20.61 43.77
C VAL A 10 -22.58 -19.34 42.96
N LEU A 11 -23.00 -18.22 43.54
CA LEU A 11 -23.00 -16.89 42.94
C LEU A 11 -21.57 -16.39 42.63
N PHE A 12 -20.55 -16.76 43.44
CA PHE A 12 -19.16 -16.35 43.19
C PHE A 12 -18.50 -17.13 42.05
N LEU A 13 -18.89 -18.39 41.84
CA LEU A 13 -18.42 -19.21 40.73
C LEU A 13 -19.03 -18.78 39.40
N VAL A 14 -20.28 -18.31 39.38
CA VAL A 14 -20.94 -17.77 38.18
C VAL A 14 -20.31 -16.46 37.75
N PHE A 15 -19.95 -15.57 38.71
CA PHE A 15 -19.24 -14.32 38.37
C PHE A 15 -17.84 -14.56 37.85
N LEU A 16 -17.13 -15.56 38.33
CA LEU A 16 -15.78 -15.91 37.81
C LEU A 16 -15.84 -16.48 36.39
N PHE A 17 -16.89 -17.24 36.04
CA PHE A 17 -17.06 -17.75 34.69
C PHE A 17 -17.48 -16.69 33.68
N ILE A 18 -18.24 -15.69 34.07
CA ILE A 18 -18.65 -14.56 33.20
C ILE A 18 -17.45 -13.65 32.90
N PHE A 19 -16.47 -13.54 33.82
CA PHE A 19 -15.29 -12.70 33.61
C PHE A 19 -14.26 -13.31 32.66
N LEU A 20 -14.31 -14.63 32.41
CA LEU A 20 -13.36 -15.32 31.53
C LEU A 20 -13.79 -15.32 30.05
N THR A 21 -15.01 -14.92 29.71
CA THR A 21 -15.53 -14.98 28.33
C THR A 21 -15.42 -13.67 27.55
N VAL A 22 -14.89 -12.59 28.17
CA VAL A 22 -14.90 -11.24 27.56
C VAL A 22 -13.62 -10.91 26.79
N PHE A 23 -12.62 -11.80 26.72
CA PHE A 23 -11.34 -11.50 26.06
C PHE A 23 -11.05 -12.33 24.79
N ALA A 24 -12.08 -12.75 24.07
CA ALA A 24 -11.91 -13.29 22.70
C ALA A 24 -12.54 -12.35 21.68
N GLY A 25 -12.22 -11.07 21.77
CA GLY A 25 -12.43 -10.12 20.68
C GLY A 25 -11.28 -10.27 19.69
N CYS A 26 -11.32 -11.29 18.82
CA CYS A 26 -10.63 -11.21 17.54
C CYS A 26 -11.26 -10.04 16.80
N THR A 27 -10.59 -8.90 16.74
CA THR A 27 -10.85 -7.91 15.70
C THR A 27 -10.43 -8.59 14.40
N GLU A 28 -11.39 -9.13 13.65
CA GLU A 28 -11.17 -9.44 12.23
C GLU A 28 -10.75 -8.12 11.58
N GLU A 29 -9.49 -8.02 11.21
CA GLU A 29 -8.99 -6.97 10.35
C GLU A 29 -9.82 -7.08 9.06
N LYS A 30 -10.64 -6.07 8.77
CA LYS A 30 -11.49 -6.06 7.59
C LYS A 30 -10.60 -5.98 6.36
N ILE A 31 -10.31 -7.12 5.75
CA ILE A 31 -9.59 -7.20 4.49
C ILE A 31 -10.43 -6.46 3.45
N THR A 32 -9.90 -5.38 2.91
CA THR A 32 -10.54 -4.62 1.84
C THR A 32 -9.85 -4.99 0.54
N THR A 33 -10.59 -5.63 -0.36
CA THR A 33 -10.09 -5.89 -1.73
C THR A 33 -9.95 -4.57 -2.46
N GLY A 34 -8.80 -4.34 -3.12
CA GLY A 34 -8.60 -3.20 -3.98
C GLY A 34 -9.51 -3.26 -5.21
N GLU A 35 -10.03 -2.13 -5.62
CA GLU A 35 -10.75 -2.04 -6.90
C GLU A 35 -9.74 -2.15 -8.04
N ASP A 36 -10.03 -3.00 -9.04
CA ASP A 36 -9.20 -3.08 -10.24
C ASP A 36 -9.30 -1.78 -11.04
N PHE A 37 -8.20 -1.39 -11.64
CA PHE A 37 -8.12 -0.21 -12.51
C PHE A 37 -7.22 -0.50 -13.71
N SER A 38 -7.37 0.27 -14.76
CA SER A 38 -6.45 0.30 -15.90
C SER A 38 -5.66 1.59 -15.93
N PHE A 39 -4.45 1.52 -16.47
CA PHE A 39 -3.60 2.68 -16.70
C PHE A 39 -2.82 2.50 -18.01
N THR A 40 -2.35 3.61 -18.58
CA THR A 40 -1.46 3.57 -19.76
C THR A 40 -0.02 3.61 -19.29
N ALA A 41 0.72 2.53 -19.49
CA ALA A 41 2.14 2.48 -19.18
C ALA A 41 2.98 3.30 -20.17
N LEU A 42 4.22 3.66 -19.81
CA LEU A 42 5.10 4.46 -20.67
C LEU A 42 5.45 3.79 -22.01
N ASP A 43 5.33 2.47 -22.10
CA ASP A 43 5.48 1.72 -23.35
C ASP A 43 4.26 1.86 -24.29
N GLY A 44 3.20 2.54 -23.84
CA GLY A 44 1.94 2.74 -24.55
C GLY A 44 0.93 1.62 -24.39
N GLU A 45 1.27 0.56 -23.64
CA GLU A 45 0.35 -0.53 -23.36
C GLU A 45 -0.65 -0.16 -22.24
N THR A 46 -1.89 -0.61 -22.38
CA THR A 46 -2.85 -0.58 -21.29
C THR A 46 -2.59 -1.77 -20.39
N LYS A 47 -2.39 -1.50 -19.10
CA LYS A 47 -2.19 -2.52 -18.06
C LYS A 47 -3.28 -2.37 -16.99
N HIS A 48 -3.55 -3.46 -16.27
CA HIS A 48 -4.50 -3.52 -15.17
C HIS A 48 -3.78 -3.85 -13.86
N LEU A 49 -4.34 -3.43 -12.73
CA LEU A 49 -3.80 -3.80 -11.42
C LEU A 49 -3.71 -5.33 -11.27
N ASN A 50 -4.71 -6.05 -11.76
CA ASN A 50 -4.76 -7.51 -11.65
C ASN A 50 -3.71 -8.24 -12.50
N ASP A 51 -3.08 -7.60 -13.50
CA ASP A 51 -1.95 -8.16 -14.26
C ASP A 51 -0.72 -8.44 -13.38
N PHE A 52 -0.66 -7.79 -12.22
CA PHE A 52 0.45 -7.89 -11.27
C PHE A 52 0.16 -8.82 -10.09
N TYR A 53 -1.02 -9.43 -10.03
CA TYR A 53 -1.35 -10.37 -8.95
C TYR A 53 -0.39 -11.57 -8.93
N GLY A 54 -0.19 -12.14 -7.75
CA GLY A 54 0.86 -13.11 -7.47
C GLY A 54 2.12 -12.49 -6.87
N LYS A 55 2.25 -11.14 -6.96
CA LYS A 55 3.28 -10.36 -6.27
C LYS A 55 2.62 -9.41 -5.28
N VAL A 56 3.38 -8.96 -4.29
CA VAL A 56 3.03 -7.81 -3.48
C VAL A 56 3.21 -6.56 -4.36
N ILE A 57 2.19 -5.68 -4.39
CA ILE A 57 2.19 -4.50 -5.25
C ILE A 57 2.33 -3.26 -4.38
N VAL A 58 3.29 -2.41 -4.70
CA VAL A 58 3.40 -1.04 -4.16
C VAL A 58 2.86 -0.10 -5.22
N LEU A 59 1.68 0.45 -5.01
CA LEU A 59 1.10 1.50 -5.84
C LEU A 59 1.48 2.86 -5.23
N ASP A 60 2.15 3.67 -6.01
CA ASP A 60 2.49 5.07 -5.74
C ASP A 60 1.68 5.95 -6.68
N CYS A 61 0.65 6.60 -6.15
CA CYS A 61 -0.10 7.63 -6.85
C CYS A 61 0.68 8.94 -6.74
N MET A 62 1.19 9.42 -7.86
CA MET A 62 2.07 10.59 -7.94
C MET A 62 1.58 11.64 -8.94
N ALA A 63 2.32 12.72 -9.06
CA ALA A 63 2.17 13.73 -10.12
C ALA A 63 3.56 14.31 -10.47
N VAL A 64 3.74 14.77 -11.72
CA VAL A 64 5.05 15.28 -12.20
C VAL A 64 5.46 16.59 -11.51
N ASN A 65 4.50 17.43 -11.13
CA ASN A 65 4.76 18.72 -10.46
C ASN A 65 4.63 18.62 -8.92
N CYS A 66 4.87 17.45 -8.35
CA CYS A 66 4.73 17.17 -6.93
C CYS A 66 6.11 16.96 -6.28
N GLN A 67 6.60 17.97 -5.55
CA GLN A 67 7.90 17.86 -4.88
C GLN A 67 7.98 16.72 -3.85
N PRO A 68 6.97 16.45 -3.00
CA PRO A 68 6.99 15.30 -2.10
C PRO A 68 7.03 13.96 -2.86
N CYS A 69 6.41 13.89 -4.06
CA CYS A 69 6.46 12.68 -4.89
C CYS A 69 7.90 12.39 -5.38
N MET A 70 8.68 13.44 -5.66
CA MET A 70 10.10 13.28 -6.00
C MET A 70 10.88 12.66 -4.84
N PHE A 71 10.60 13.05 -3.60
CA PHE A 71 11.22 12.41 -2.44
C PHE A 71 10.75 10.97 -2.25
N GLN A 72 9.48 10.69 -2.53
CA GLN A 72 8.94 9.32 -2.51
C GLN A 72 9.68 8.39 -3.48
N MET A 73 10.05 8.86 -4.67
CA MET A 73 10.82 8.07 -5.64
C MET A 73 12.18 7.62 -5.12
N PHE A 74 12.86 8.39 -4.24
CA PHE A 74 14.10 7.95 -3.59
C PHE A 74 13.87 6.78 -2.64
N GLU A 75 12.76 6.80 -1.89
CA GLU A 75 12.42 5.72 -0.99
C GLU A 75 12.02 4.45 -1.74
N LEU A 76 11.24 4.62 -2.84
CA LEU A 76 10.88 3.51 -3.72
C LEU A 76 12.08 2.93 -4.45
N LYS A 77 13.09 3.74 -4.78
CA LYS A 77 14.35 3.24 -5.33
C LYS A 77 15.05 2.28 -4.37
N LYS A 78 15.10 2.62 -3.07
CA LYS A 78 15.65 1.71 -2.04
C LYS A 78 14.82 0.41 -1.97
N ILE A 79 13.49 0.49 -2.09
CA ILE A 79 12.63 -0.70 -2.17
C ILE A 79 13.00 -1.55 -3.39
N SER A 80 13.12 -0.94 -4.58
CA SER A 80 13.46 -1.67 -5.82
C SER A 80 14.82 -2.35 -5.77
N GLU A 81 15.75 -1.85 -4.96
CA GLU A 81 17.09 -2.41 -4.79
C GLU A 81 17.15 -3.52 -3.74
N ASN A 82 16.27 -3.49 -2.74
CA ASN A 82 16.33 -4.41 -1.60
C ASN A 82 15.32 -5.55 -1.68
N TYR A 83 14.31 -5.47 -2.57
CA TYR A 83 13.30 -6.51 -2.74
C TYR A 83 13.39 -7.17 -4.12
N SER A 84 13.18 -8.48 -4.15
CA SER A 84 13.15 -9.25 -5.40
C SER A 84 11.96 -8.81 -6.27
N LYS A 85 12.21 -8.54 -7.55
CA LYS A 85 11.16 -8.23 -8.54
C LYS A 85 10.20 -9.41 -8.80
N ASN A 86 10.54 -10.60 -8.34
CA ASN A 86 9.62 -11.74 -8.39
C ASN A 86 8.58 -11.68 -7.26
N ASP A 87 8.89 -11.00 -6.15
CA ASP A 87 8.06 -10.95 -4.96
C ASP A 87 7.32 -9.61 -4.81
N VAL A 88 7.98 -8.51 -5.19
CA VAL A 88 7.45 -7.14 -5.08
C VAL A 88 7.51 -6.45 -6.44
N THR A 89 6.45 -5.76 -6.81
CA THR A 89 6.39 -4.86 -7.96
C THR A 89 5.98 -3.47 -7.52
N ILE A 90 6.55 -2.44 -8.17
CA ILE A 90 6.22 -1.03 -7.91
C ILE A 90 5.52 -0.49 -9.15
N LEU A 91 4.42 0.22 -8.93
CA LEU A 91 3.65 0.94 -9.93
C LEU A 91 3.59 2.41 -9.50
N SER A 92 4.30 3.30 -10.19
CA SER A 92 4.16 4.76 -9.98
C SER A 92 3.28 5.34 -11.07
N ILE A 93 2.08 5.77 -10.70
CA ILE A 93 1.06 6.24 -11.63
C ILE A 93 0.84 7.73 -11.44
N ASP A 94 1.06 8.49 -12.52
CA ASP A 94 0.69 9.90 -12.57
C ASP A 94 -0.83 10.02 -12.65
N VAL A 95 -1.43 10.60 -11.61
CA VAL A 95 -2.88 10.70 -11.46
C VAL A 95 -3.43 12.09 -11.80
N TRP A 96 -2.59 13.06 -12.20
CA TRP A 96 -3.04 14.40 -12.56
C TRP A 96 -3.22 14.63 -14.07
N VAL A 97 -3.44 13.55 -14.82
CA VAL A 97 -3.75 13.58 -16.26
C VAL A 97 -4.97 14.46 -16.56
N SER A 98 -6.00 14.40 -15.72
CA SER A 98 -7.17 15.28 -15.81
C SER A 98 -6.83 16.76 -15.63
N SER A 99 -5.70 17.09 -15.03
CA SER A 99 -5.15 18.44 -14.85
C SER A 99 -4.19 18.86 -15.99
N GLY A 100 -3.99 18.00 -16.99
CA GLY A 100 -3.18 18.26 -18.17
C GLY A 100 -1.77 17.69 -18.15
N GLU A 101 -1.42 16.83 -17.18
CA GLU A 101 -0.15 16.11 -17.20
C GLU A 101 -0.16 15.02 -18.29
N THR A 102 1.00 14.80 -18.91
CA THR A 102 1.12 13.98 -20.12
C THR A 102 2.26 12.98 -20.04
N VAL A 103 2.24 11.98 -20.91
CA VAL A 103 3.33 10.99 -21.07
C VAL A 103 4.69 11.66 -21.20
N SER A 104 4.78 12.74 -22.03
CA SER A 104 6.05 13.45 -22.22
C SER A 104 6.53 14.09 -20.92
N MET A 105 5.63 14.73 -20.16
CA MET A 105 5.99 15.34 -18.88
C MET A 105 6.46 14.30 -17.86
N LEU A 106 5.80 13.17 -17.78
CA LEU A 106 6.22 12.07 -16.90
C LEU A 106 7.59 11.52 -17.33
N GLN A 107 7.81 11.30 -18.64
CA GLN A 107 9.09 10.84 -19.16
C GLN A 107 10.22 11.84 -18.86
N ASP A 108 9.98 13.14 -19.11
CA ASP A 108 10.94 14.20 -18.82
C ASP A 108 11.30 14.25 -17.33
N THR A 109 10.31 14.03 -16.45
CA THR A 109 10.52 13.95 -14.99
C THR A 109 11.41 12.78 -14.60
N ILE A 110 11.15 11.59 -15.16
CA ILE A 110 11.96 10.38 -14.90
C ILE A 110 13.40 10.58 -15.41
N ASP A 111 13.55 11.15 -16.60
CA ASP A 111 14.87 11.41 -17.21
C ASP A 111 15.64 12.50 -16.44
N ALA A 112 14.95 13.54 -15.96
CA ALA A 112 15.54 14.55 -15.10
C ALA A 112 16.04 13.93 -13.78
N PHE A 113 15.23 13.07 -13.15
CA PHE A 113 15.61 12.36 -11.94
C PHE A 113 16.87 11.48 -12.18
N LYS A 114 16.88 10.70 -13.26
CA LYS A 114 18.02 9.88 -13.66
C LYS A 114 19.29 10.71 -13.86
N ASN A 115 19.18 11.85 -14.56
CA ASN A 115 20.34 12.67 -14.89
C ASN A 115 20.86 13.48 -13.70
N GLN A 116 19.99 13.97 -12.82
CA GLN A 116 20.36 14.80 -11.67
C GLN A 116 20.95 13.98 -10.53
N VAL A 117 20.43 12.78 -10.30
CA VAL A 117 20.84 11.96 -9.14
C VAL A 117 21.58 10.68 -9.53
N ASN A 118 21.81 10.48 -10.84
CA ASN A 118 22.48 9.30 -11.40
C ASN A 118 21.85 7.97 -10.94
N MET A 119 20.52 7.93 -10.87
CA MET A 119 19.74 6.75 -10.46
C MET A 119 18.83 6.29 -11.60
N THR A 120 18.84 5.00 -11.87
CA THR A 120 17.86 4.40 -12.79
C THR A 120 16.64 3.95 -12.00
N LEU A 121 15.46 4.40 -12.43
CA LEU A 121 14.17 3.97 -11.92
C LEU A 121 13.69 2.81 -12.81
N ASP A 122 13.76 1.60 -12.30
CA ASP A 122 13.60 0.37 -13.09
C ASP A 122 12.34 -0.42 -12.71
N TRP A 123 11.24 0.31 -12.49
CA TRP A 123 9.90 -0.24 -12.25
C TRP A 123 8.87 0.34 -13.23
N THR A 124 7.60 -0.01 -13.06
CA THR A 124 6.53 0.40 -13.97
C THR A 124 6.05 1.81 -13.64
N PHE A 125 6.09 2.68 -14.66
CA PHE A 125 5.45 3.98 -14.65
C PHE A 125 4.28 4.02 -15.62
N GLY A 126 3.27 4.82 -15.30
CA GLY A 126 2.11 4.99 -16.16
C GLY A 126 1.28 6.21 -15.79
N LEU A 127 0.21 6.39 -16.53
CA LEU A 127 -0.73 7.51 -16.40
C LEU A 127 -2.13 6.97 -16.16
N ASP A 128 -2.87 7.65 -15.30
CA ASP A 128 -4.31 7.50 -15.11
C ASP A 128 -5.06 7.86 -16.40
N ASP A 129 -6.34 7.60 -16.45
CA ASP A 129 -7.22 8.06 -17.53
C ASP A 129 -7.63 9.53 -17.37
N LEU A 130 -8.20 10.10 -18.43
CA LEU A 130 -8.69 11.49 -18.43
C LEU A 130 -9.85 11.72 -17.45
N GLN A 131 -10.54 10.67 -17.00
CA GLN A 131 -11.61 10.70 -16.02
C GLN A 131 -11.08 10.74 -14.59
N GLY A 132 -9.78 10.45 -14.41
CA GLY A 132 -9.13 10.38 -13.09
C GLY A 132 -9.63 9.20 -12.27
N THR A 133 -9.77 8.05 -12.88
CA THR A 133 -10.30 6.84 -12.21
C THR A 133 -9.45 6.45 -11.02
N ILE A 134 -8.11 6.42 -11.18
CA ILE A 134 -7.18 6.09 -10.10
C ILE A 134 -7.12 7.24 -9.10
N GLN A 135 -7.10 8.49 -9.58
CA GLN A 135 -7.13 9.68 -8.71
C GLN A 135 -8.32 9.65 -7.76
N ASN A 136 -9.51 9.40 -8.28
CA ASN A 136 -10.75 9.41 -7.49
C ASN A 136 -10.82 8.25 -6.48
N THR A 137 -10.28 7.07 -6.85
CA THR A 137 -10.35 5.86 -6.03
C THR A 137 -9.22 5.82 -5.00
N TYR A 138 -7.99 6.11 -5.42
CA TYR A 138 -6.78 5.86 -4.63
C TYR A 138 -6.05 7.13 -4.15
N ALA A 139 -6.27 8.27 -4.79
CA ALA A 139 -5.54 9.51 -4.49
C ALA A 139 -6.45 10.72 -4.26
N SER A 140 -7.72 10.51 -3.88
CA SER A 140 -8.70 11.60 -3.67
C SER A 140 -8.29 12.58 -2.57
N ALA A 141 -7.45 12.17 -1.62
CA ALA A 141 -6.91 13.02 -0.56
C ALA A 141 -5.63 13.78 -0.97
N GLY A 142 -5.03 13.47 -2.12
CA GLY A 142 -3.82 14.10 -2.66
C GLY A 142 -2.71 13.13 -3.00
N VAL A 143 -1.56 13.69 -3.41
CA VAL A 143 -0.35 12.96 -3.78
C VAL A 143 0.86 13.44 -2.96
N PRO A 144 1.89 12.58 -2.72
CA PRO A 144 1.86 11.17 -3.02
C PRO A 144 0.85 10.42 -2.15
N THR A 145 0.28 9.35 -2.66
CA THR A 145 -0.48 8.38 -1.86
C THR A 145 0.02 6.98 -2.20
N LEU A 146 0.38 6.23 -1.17
CA LEU A 146 0.97 4.91 -1.30
C LEU A 146 0.00 3.84 -0.82
N TYR A 147 -0.11 2.75 -1.58
CA TYR A 147 -0.80 1.52 -1.18
C TYR A 147 0.14 0.33 -1.29
N ILE A 148 -0.03 -0.63 -0.39
CA ILE A 148 0.57 -1.96 -0.50
C ILE A 148 -0.57 -2.97 -0.60
N PHE A 149 -0.58 -3.74 -1.69
CA PHE A 149 -1.51 -4.83 -1.89
C PHE A 149 -0.81 -6.17 -1.65
N ASP A 150 -1.53 -7.12 -1.08
CA ASP A 150 -1.08 -8.50 -0.99
C ASP A 150 -1.08 -9.18 -2.39
N LYS A 151 -0.60 -10.40 -2.48
CA LYS A 151 -0.55 -11.18 -3.73
C LYS A 151 -1.91 -11.45 -4.37
N LYS A 152 -3.00 -11.21 -3.65
CA LYS A 152 -4.40 -11.41 -4.11
C LYS A 152 -5.08 -10.11 -4.48
N GLY A 153 -4.39 -8.96 -4.33
CA GLY A 153 -4.94 -7.64 -4.59
C GLY A 153 -5.75 -7.05 -3.43
N ASN A 154 -5.63 -7.59 -2.22
CA ASN A 154 -6.22 -6.95 -1.04
C ASN A 154 -5.32 -5.82 -0.55
N ILE A 155 -5.93 -4.72 -0.13
CA ILE A 155 -5.21 -3.59 0.47
C ILE A 155 -4.70 -4.02 1.84
N TYR A 156 -3.38 -4.07 1.98
CA TYR A 156 -2.69 -4.36 3.22
C TYR A 156 -2.33 -3.10 4.00
N TYR A 157 -1.94 -2.04 3.28
CA TYR A 157 -1.52 -0.78 3.87
C TYR A 157 -1.83 0.38 2.93
N SER A 158 -2.11 1.56 3.48
CA SER A 158 -2.17 2.80 2.72
C SER A 158 -1.70 4.00 3.55
N HIS A 159 -1.09 4.98 2.88
CA HIS A 159 -0.63 6.22 3.49
C HIS A 159 -0.80 7.39 2.52
N VAL A 160 -1.28 8.52 3.01
CA VAL A 160 -1.36 9.78 2.26
C VAL A 160 -0.20 10.68 2.67
N GLY A 161 0.55 11.17 1.71
CA GLY A 161 1.77 11.93 1.91
C GLY A 161 3.03 11.08 1.75
N TYR A 162 4.19 11.72 1.93
CA TYR A 162 5.49 11.05 1.88
C TYR A 162 5.61 9.97 2.97
N GLU A 163 6.17 8.81 2.58
CA GLU A 163 6.41 7.70 3.50
C GLU A 163 7.87 7.24 3.42
N ASP A 164 8.49 7.08 4.58
CA ASP A 164 9.90 6.66 4.71
C ASP A 164 10.11 5.19 4.33
N TYR A 165 11.28 4.89 3.75
CA TYR A 165 11.69 3.54 3.37
C TYR A 165 11.52 2.50 4.49
N LEU A 166 11.90 2.84 5.73
CA LEU A 166 11.85 1.87 6.83
C LEU A 166 10.42 1.45 7.16
N ILE A 167 9.47 2.36 7.03
CA ILE A 167 8.06 2.07 7.24
C ILE A 167 7.54 1.20 6.10
N ILE A 168 7.80 1.59 4.84
CA ILE A 168 7.41 0.80 3.66
C ILE A 168 7.99 -0.62 3.75
N ALA A 169 9.30 -0.74 4.03
CA ALA A 169 10.00 -2.01 4.17
C ALA A 169 9.37 -2.89 5.26
N SER A 170 9.09 -2.31 6.43
CA SER A 170 8.43 -3.04 7.52
C SER A 170 7.07 -3.60 7.10
N LYS A 171 6.27 -2.84 6.33
CA LYS A 171 4.97 -3.31 5.82
C LYS A 171 5.13 -4.41 4.77
N LEU A 172 6.12 -4.28 3.88
CA LEU A 172 6.45 -5.31 2.90
C LEU A 172 6.88 -6.61 3.55
N ASP A 173 7.78 -6.56 4.56
CA ASP A 173 8.21 -7.74 5.29
C ASP A 173 7.05 -8.46 5.95
N MET A 174 6.11 -7.69 6.55
CA MET A 174 4.93 -8.25 7.18
C MET A 174 3.99 -8.94 6.18
N VAL A 175 3.67 -8.30 5.05
CA VAL A 175 2.77 -8.88 4.04
C VAL A 175 3.41 -10.08 3.33
N LEU A 176 4.72 -10.05 3.07
CA LEU A 176 5.46 -11.16 2.46
C LEU A 176 5.52 -12.39 3.38
N SER A 177 5.53 -12.19 4.70
CA SER A 177 5.54 -13.30 5.67
C SER A 177 4.20 -14.02 5.79
N GLN A 178 3.11 -13.45 5.26
CA GLN A 178 1.75 -14.03 5.34
C GLN A 178 1.36 -14.87 4.12
N GLY A 179 2.16 -14.89 3.06
CA GLY A 179 1.86 -15.55 1.78
C GLY A 179 3.00 -16.37 1.21
#